data_515c67425a4d4b97d7aa17f6d6a2343a
#
_entry.id   515c67425a4d4b97d7aa17f6d6a2343a
#
_cell.length_a   1.000
_cell.length_b   1.000
_cell.length_c   1.000
_cell.angle_alpha   90.00
_cell.angle_beta   90.00
_cell.angle_gamma   90.00
#
_symmetry.space_group_name_H-M   'P 1'
#
loop_
_entity.id
_entity.type
_entity.pdbx_description
1 polymer ?
#
loop_
_entity_poly.entity_id
_entity_poly.type
_entity_poly.pdbx_seq_one_letter_code
_entity_poly.pdbx_strand_id
1 'polypeptide(L)'
;MVVLAAMDAAARGAEILTRHECVALERLPNRWRATLRHAGGERVVEARALVNAAGPWVEAVASRALGGRTKANLRLVKGSHIVVPCKYPGEHAYILQQPDGRIVFAIPYERDFTLIGTTDEPFAGDADGVA
;
A
#
# COMPACT_ATOMS: atom_id res chain seq x y z
N MET A 1 -8.96 3.05 6.20
CA MET A 1 -9.52 3.30 4.84
C MET A 1 -9.50 2.07 3.95
N VAL A 2 -8.39 1.39 3.73
CA VAL A 2 -8.28 0.23 2.80
C VAL A 2 -9.29 -0.88 3.11
N VAL A 3 -9.41 -1.29 4.38
CA VAL A 3 -10.37 -2.33 4.81
C VAL A 3 -11.81 -1.93 4.49
N LEU A 4 -12.20 -0.69 4.77
CA LEU A 4 -13.55 -0.19 4.51
C LEU A 4 -13.86 -0.15 3.01
N ALA A 5 -12.88 0.23 2.18
CA ALA A 5 -13.02 0.21 0.71
C ALA A 5 -13.19 -1.23 0.20
N ALA A 6 -12.44 -2.18 0.74
CA ALA A 6 -12.57 -3.59 0.39
C ALA A 6 -13.94 -4.16 0.82
N MET A 7 -14.44 -3.79 2.00
CA MET A 7 -15.77 -4.19 2.47
C MET A 7 -16.88 -3.62 1.59
N ASP A 8 -16.80 -2.35 1.19
CA ASP A 8 -17.78 -1.73 0.28
C ASP A 8 -17.75 -2.40 -1.10
N ALA A 9 -16.54 -2.67 -1.62
CA ALA A 9 -16.40 -3.40 -2.89
C ALA A 9 -17.03 -4.81 -2.81
N ALA A 10 -16.79 -5.54 -1.72
CA ALA A 10 -17.39 -6.86 -1.50
C ALA A 10 -18.92 -6.79 -1.44
N ALA A 11 -19.48 -5.79 -0.75
CA ALA A 11 -20.93 -5.57 -0.69
C ALA A 11 -21.55 -5.28 -2.07
N ARG A 12 -20.73 -4.78 -3.02
CA ARG A 12 -21.11 -4.54 -4.43
C ARG A 12 -20.79 -5.71 -5.36
N GLY A 13 -20.42 -6.86 -4.84
CA GLY A 13 -20.17 -8.09 -5.60
C GLY A 13 -18.73 -8.30 -6.04
N ALA A 14 -17.77 -7.53 -5.56
CA ALA A 14 -16.36 -7.82 -5.80
C ALA A 14 -15.87 -8.98 -4.91
N GLU A 15 -15.03 -9.83 -5.47
CA GLU A 15 -14.34 -10.87 -4.72
C GLU A 15 -13.05 -10.30 -4.12
N ILE A 16 -12.91 -10.34 -2.80
CA ILE A 16 -11.73 -9.87 -2.07
C ILE A 16 -10.88 -11.07 -1.68
N LEU A 17 -9.72 -11.20 -2.30
CA LEU A 17 -8.80 -12.32 -2.11
C LEU A 17 -7.61 -11.89 -1.25
N THR A 18 -7.72 -12.01 0.06
CA THR A 18 -6.60 -11.80 0.97
C THR A 18 -5.62 -12.96 0.92
N ARG A 19 -4.32 -12.71 1.18
CA ARG A 19 -3.25 -13.72 1.17
C ARG A 19 -3.12 -14.45 -0.17
N HIS A 20 -3.43 -13.76 -1.26
CA HIS A 20 -3.20 -14.22 -2.61
C HIS A 20 -2.13 -13.36 -3.26
N GLU A 21 -1.03 -13.96 -3.65
CA GLU A 21 0.03 -13.29 -4.39
C GLU A 21 -0.22 -13.44 -5.89
N CYS A 22 -0.18 -12.35 -6.63
CA CYS A 22 -0.17 -12.39 -8.09
C CYS A 22 1.22 -12.77 -8.59
N VAL A 23 1.41 -14.02 -8.99
CA VAL A 23 2.71 -14.56 -9.38
C VAL A 23 2.98 -14.49 -10.88
N ALA A 24 1.93 -14.44 -11.71
CA ALA A 24 2.08 -14.28 -13.15
C ALA A 24 0.95 -13.44 -13.73
N LEU A 25 1.26 -12.67 -14.77
CA LEU A 25 0.33 -11.88 -15.55
C LEU A 25 0.59 -12.11 -17.03
N GLU A 26 -0.47 -12.39 -17.77
CA GLU A 26 -0.43 -12.61 -19.20
C GLU A 26 -1.43 -11.70 -19.90
N ARG A 27 -0.97 -10.95 -20.93
CA ARG A 27 -1.85 -10.16 -21.79
C ARG A 27 -2.38 -11.03 -22.91
N LEU A 28 -3.68 -11.27 -22.92
CA LEU A 28 -4.40 -11.91 -24.02
C LEU A 28 -5.00 -10.84 -24.95
N PRO A 29 -5.47 -11.19 -26.15
CA PRO A 29 -5.98 -10.21 -27.13
C PRO A 29 -7.04 -9.25 -26.55
N ASN A 30 -7.96 -9.74 -25.72
CA ASN A 30 -9.09 -8.96 -25.21
C ASN A 30 -9.23 -9.00 -23.67
N ARG A 31 -8.27 -9.55 -22.98
CA ARG A 31 -8.31 -9.73 -21.50
C ARG A 31 -6.93 -9.89 -20.92
N TRP A 32 -6.89 -9.85 -19.60
CA TRP A 32 -5.74 -10.24 -18.80
C TRP A 32 -6.00 -11.59 -18.14
N ARG A 33 -4.98 -12.40 -18.02
CA ARG A 33 -4.96 -13.61 -17.19
C ARG A 33 -3.97 -13.40 -16.06
N ALA A 34 -4.41 -13.62 -14.82
CA ALA A 34 -3.56 -13.56 -13.64
C ALA A 34 -3.53 -14.91 -12.95
N THR A 35 -2.34 -15.38 -12.58
CA THR A 35 -2.15 -16.53 -11.72
C THR A 35 -1.92 -16.03 -10.30
N LEU A 36 -2.78 -16.48 -9.39
CA LEU A 36 -2.76 -16.11 -7.99
C LEU A 36 -2.34 -17.32 -7.16
N ARG A 37 -1.33 -17.16 -6.33
CA ARG A 37 -0.83 -18.18 -5.39
C ARG A 37 -1.36 -17.95 -4.00
N HIS A 38 -1.80 -18.99 -3.33
CA HIS A 38 -2.24 -19.00 -1.93
C HIS A 38 -1.85 -20.32 -1.25
N ALA A 39 -2.11 -20.48 0.04
CA ALA A 39 -1.72 -21.67 0.81
C ALA A 39 -2.27 -23.01 0.25
N GLY A 40 -3.41 -22.96 -0.44
CA GLY A 40 -4.06 -24.14 -1.05
C GLY A 40 -3.64 -24.44 -2.50
N GLY A 41 -2.69 -23.69 -3.06
CA GLY A 41 -2.24 -23.87 -4.44
C GLY A 41 -2.33 -22.60 -5.29
N GLU A 42 -2.61 -22.77 -6.58
CA GLU A 42 -2.73 -21.65 -7.52
C GLU A 42 -4.15 -21.57 -8.09
N ARG A 43 -4.60 -20.36 -8.33
CA ARG A 43 -5.88 -20.02 -8.97
C ARG A 43 -5.63 -19.09 -10.14
N VAL A 44 -6.28 -19.37 -11.27
CA VAL A 44 -6.25 -18.49 -12.44
C VAL A 44 -7.53 -17.66 -12.48
N VAL A 45 -7.39 -16.36 -12.72
CA VAL A 45 -8.50 -15.43 -12.93
C VAL A 45 -8.30 -14.65 -14.23
N GLU A 46 -9.39 -14.31 -14.90
CA GLU A 46 -9.36 -13.51 -16.12
C GLU A 46 -10.21 -12.24 -15.95
N ALA A 47 -9.71 -11.12 -16.47
CA ALA A 47 -10.40 -9.83 -16.40
C ALA A 47 -10.17 -9.00 -17.68
N ARG A 48 -11.10 -8.13 -18.02
CA ARG A 48 -10.98 -7.21 -19.17
C ARG A 48 -9.92 -6.13 -18.95
N ALA A 49 -9.69 -5.76 -17.71
CA ALA A 49 -8.71 -4.76 -17.33
C ALA A 49 -7.94 -5.21 -16.08
N LEU A 50 -6.72 -4.72 -15.97
CA LEU A 50 -5.86 -4.90 -14.81
C LEU A 50 -5.51 -3.52 -14.25
N VAL A 51 -5.72 -3.35 -12.95
CA VAL A 51 -5.29 -2.16 -12.20
C VAL A 51 -4.18 -2.56 -11.25
N ASN A 52 -3.00 -2.01 -11.45
CA ASN A 52 -1.88 -2.23 -10.54
C ASN A 52 -1.87 -1.13 -9.48
N ALA A 53 -2.35 -1.44 -8.30
CA ALA A 53 -2.37 -0.56 -7.12
C ALA A 53 -1.51 -1.13 -5.98
N ALA A 54 -0.39 -1.78 -6.34
CA ALA A 54 0.45 -2.54 -5.41
C ALA A 54 1.40 -1.67 -4.55
N GLY A 55 1.20 -0.34 -4.49
CA GLY A 55 2.01 0.54 -3.63
C GLY A 55 3.52 0.36 -3.86
N PRO A 56 4.32 0.07 -2.82
CA PRO A 56 5.77 -0.11 -2.96
C PRO A 56 6.18 -1.24 -3.91
N TRP A 57 5.30 -2.21 -4.15
CA TRP A 57 5.56 -3.37 -5.04
C TRP A 57 5.06 -3.16 -6.47
N VAL A 58 4.64 -1.95 -6.83
CA VAL A 58 4.08 -1.64 -8.16
C VAL A 58 5.02 -2.00 -9.31
N GLU A 59 6.33 -1.81 -9.14
CA GLU A 59 7.33 -2.20 -10.15
C GLU A 59 7.43 -3.71 -10.32
N ALA A 60 7.40 -4.47 -9.24
CA ALA A 60 7.45 -5.92 -9.29
C ALA A 60 6.23 -6.50 -10.05
N VAL A 61 5.03 -5.97 -9.77
CA VAL A 61 3.81 -6.35 -10.48
C VAL A 61 3.87 -5.94 -11.95
N ALA A 62 4.30 -4.71 -12.24
CA ALA A 62 4.43 -4.21 -13.60
C ALA A 62 5.47 -5.02 -14.41
N SER A 63 6.58 -5.41 -13.81
CA SER A 63 7.60 -6.25 -14.43
C SER A 63 7.04 -7.62 -14.81
N ARG A 64 6.23 -8.23 -13.94
CA ARG A 64 5.53 -9.49 -14.24
C ARG A 64 4.57 -9.34 -15.42
N ALA A 65 3.83 -8.23 -15.49
CA ALA A 65 2.86 -7.95 -16.57
C ALA A 65 3.51 -7.67 -17.93
N LEU A 66 4.71 -7.08 -17.93
CA LEU A 66 5.38 -6.59 -19.14
C LEU A 66 6.64 -7.39 -19.51
N GLY A 67 6.84 -8.55 -18.90
CA GLY A 67 7.98 -9.43 -19.18
C GLY A 67 9.33 -8.75 -18.92
N GLY A 68 9.45 -8.00 -17.82
CA GLY A 68 10.69 -7.34 -17.43
C GLY A 68 10.98 -6.02 -18.15
N ARG A 69 10.10 -5.54 -19.03
CA ARG A 69 10.30 -4.31 -19.83
C ARG A 69 9.71 -3.06 -19.16
N THR A 70 9.85 -2.91 -17.86
CA THR A 70 9.42 -1.68 -17.18
C THR A 70 10.60 -0.71 -17.02
N LYS A 71 10.33 0.56 -17.30
CA LYS A 71 11.19 1.69 -16.90
C LYS A 71 10.46 2.51 -15.83
N ALA A 72 9.90 1.85 -14.82
CA ALA A 72 9.28 2.58 -13.75
C ALA A 72 10.40 3.19 -12.87
N ASN A 73 10.34 4.49 -12.61
CA ASN A 73 11.22 5.18 -11.68
C ASN A 73 10.47 5.32 -10.35
N LEU A 74 10.43 4.26 -9.57
CA LEU A 74 9.86 4.28 -8.24
C LEU A 74 10.87 4.85 -7.25
N ARG A 75 10.52 5.92 -6.57
CA ARG A 75 11.25 6.42 -5.41
C ARG A 75 10.53 5.95 -4.16
N LEU A 76 11.15 5.01 -3.44
CA LEU A 76 10.65 4.60 -2.14
C LEU A 76 11.02 5.63 -1.08
N VAL A 77 10.07 5.90 -0.20
CA VAL A 77 10.24 6.79 0.94
C VAL A 77 9.73 6.05 2.17
N LYS A 78 10.52 6.05 3.24
CA LYS A 78 10.16 5.51 4.55
C LYS A 78 9.66 6.64 5.44
N GLY A 79 8.44 6.50 5.95
CA GLY A 79 7.87 7.37 6.97
C GLY A 79 7.69 6.61 8.28
N SER A 80 8.18 7.16 9.40
CA SER A 80 8.06 6.58 10.73
C SER A 80 7.25 7.47 11.65
N HIS A 81 6.47 6.84 12.53
CA HIS A 81 5.67 7.50 13.55
C HIS A 81 6.02 6.93 14.93
N ILE A 82 5.88 7.75 15.95
CA ILE A 82 5.96 7.32 17.35
C ILE A 82 4.60 7.51 18.02
N VAL A 83 4.27 6.60 18.92
CA VAL A 83 3.10 6.72 19.80
C VAL A 83 3.58 7.09 21.19
N VAL A 84 3.07 8.19 21.72
CA VAL A 84 3.41 8.73 23.03
C VAL A 84 2.14 8.93 23.87
N PRO A 85 2.22 9.01 25.20
CA PRO A 85 1.08 9.39 26.02
C PRO A 85 0.47 10.71 25.55
N CYS A 86 -0.85 10.86 25.72
CA CYS A 86 -1.61 12.04 25.29
C CYS A 86 -0.88 13.35 25.63
N LYS A 87 -0.67 14.21 24.64
CA LYS A 87 0.10 15.45 24.77
C LYS A 87 -0.76 16.69 24.88
N TYR A 88 -2.03 16.61 24.48
CA TYR A 88 -2.96 17.75 24.51
C TYR A 88 -4.41 17.26 24.60
N PRO A 89 -5.33 18.05 25.16
CA PRO A 89 -6.75 17.73 25.21
C PRO A 89 -7.42 18.00 23.85
N GLY A 90 -8.50 17.26 23.56
CA GLY A 90 -9.34 17.45 22.37
C GLY A 90 -9.04 16.47 21.25
N GLU A 91 -9.87 16.54 20.20
CA GLU A 91 -9.86 15.59 19.08
C GLU A 91 -9.22 16.16 17.80
N HIS A 92 -8.73 17.41 17.86
CA HIS A 92 -8.08 18.06 16.72
C HIS A 92 -6.64 17.56 16.53
N ALA A 93 -6.20 17.51 15.28
CA ALA A 93 -4.81 17.21 14.92
C ALA A 93 -4.05 18.51 14.64
N TYR A 94 -2.75 18.51 14.93
CA TYR A 94 -1.85 19.58 14.54
C TYR A 94 -1.02 19.20 13.33
N ILE A 95 -0.77 20.19 12.48
CA ILE A 95 0.21 20.16 11.39
C ILE A 95 1.31 21.15 11.75
N LEU A 96 2.50 20.65 12.07
CA LEU A 96 3.64 21.41 12.51
C LEU A 96 4.67 21.50 11.37
N GLN A 97 4.77 22.68 10.77
CA GLN A 97 5.79 22.95 9.76
C GLN A 97 7.14 23.21 10.41
N GLN A 98 8.18 22.53 9.94
CA GLN A 98 9.54 22.70 10.42
C GLN A 98 10.30 23.67 9.53
N PRO A 99 11.36 24.36 10.06
CA PRO A 99 12.17 25.28 9.27
C PRO A 99 12.87 24.64 8.06
N ASP A 100 13.09 23.34 8.10
CA ASP A 100 13.70 22.54 7.03
C ASP A 100 12.70 22.07 5.97
N GLY A 101 11.44 22.50 6.06
CA GLY A 101 10.36 22.17 5.13
C GLY A 101 9.65 20.86 5.43
N ARG A 102 10.07 20.11 6.45
CA ARG A 102 9.35 18.90 6.87
C ARG A 102 8.03 19.27 7.57
N ILE A 103 7.09 18.36 7.46
CA ILE A 103 5.78 18.46 8.14
C ILE A 103 5.72 17.33 9.18
N VAL A 104 5.40 17.69 10.42
CA VAL A 104 5.16 16.73 11.50
C VAL A 104 3.70 16.85 11.91
N PHE A 105 3.02 15.72 11.97
CA PHE A 105 1.67 15.64 12.49
C PHE A 105 1.69 15.24 13.97
N ALA A 106 0.78 15.79 14.74
CA ALA A 106 0.43 15.30 16.07
C ALA A 106 -1.07 15.00 16.05
N ILE A 107 -1.44 13.74 16.19
CA ILE A 107 -2.80 13.25 15.96
C ILE A 107 -3.27 12.49 17.21
N PRO A 108 -4.46 12.79 17.78
CA PRO A 108 -5.04 11.96 18.83
C PRO A 108 -5.16 10.51 18.37
N TYR A 109 -4.74 9.58 19.19
CA TYR A 109 -4.72 8.16 18.89
C TYR A 109 -5.20 7.33 20.08
N GLU A 110 -6.18 6.45 19.87
CA GLU A 110 -6.71 5.52 20.88
C GLU A 110 -7.06 6.20 22.23
N ARG A 111 -7.58 7.42 22.23
CA ARG A 111 -7.97 8.25 23.39
C ARG A 111 -6.81 8.71 24.27
N ASP A 112 -5.92 7.79 24.67
CA ASP A 112 -4.89 8.01 25.69
C ASP A 112 -3.52 8.34 25.11
N PHE A 113 -3.40 8.41 23.78
CA PHE A 113 -2.13 8.57 23.09
C PHE A 113 -2.16 9.71 22.07
N THR A 114 -0.98 10.12 21.67
CA THR A 114 -0.74 11.00 20.51
C THR A 114 0.21 10.29 19.55
N LEU A 115 -0.20 10.18 18.29
CA LEU A 115 0.64 9.73 17.19
C LEU A 115 1.41 10.93 16.64
N ILE A 116 2.75 10.85 16.64
CA ILE A 116 3.63 11.92 16.15
C ILE A 116 4.45 11.39 14.97
N GLY A 117 4.48 12.10 13.88
CA GLY A 117 5.24 11.79 12.66
C GLY A 117 4.74 12.67 11.50
N THR A 118 5.36 12.56 10.35
CA THR A 118 6.16 11.44 9.89
C THR A 118 7.60 11.88 9.63
N THR A 119 8.54 10.93 9.56
CA THR A 119 9.81 11.14 8.86
C THR A 119 9.58 11.00 7.36
N ASP A 120 10.48 11.56 6.55
CA ASP A 120 10.48 11.45 5.08
C ASP A 120 11.92 11.16 4.65
N GLU A 121 12.26 9.86 4.59
CA GLU A 121 13.62 9.43 4.28
C GLU A 121 13.63 8.56 3.01
N PRO A 122 14.49 8.86 2.03
CA PRO A 122 14.68 7.97 0.88
C PRO A 122 15.03 6.57 1.35
N PHE A 123 14.36 5.58 0.81
CA PHE A 123 14.54 4.18 1.17
C PHE A 123 15.03 3.38 -0.05
N ALA A 124 16.14 2.67 0.09
CA ALA A 124 16.75 1.88 -0.97
C ALA A 124 16.70 0.36 -0.70
N GLY A 125 15.99 -0.07 0.34
CA GLY A 125 15.86 -1.47 0.73
C GLY A 125 14.64 -2.17 0.14
N ASP A 126 14.47 -3.42 0.53
CA ASP A 126 13.27 -4.20 0.23
C ASP A 126 12.08 -3.67 1.04
N ALA A 127 10.96 -3.41 0.36
CA ALA A 127 9.74 -2.92 0.99
C ALA A 127 9.18 -3.90 2.04
N ASP A 128 9.46 -5.20 1.92
CA ASP A 128 9.08 -6.23 2.89
C ASP A 128 9.98 -6.24 4.14
N GLY A 129 11.18 -5.66 4.06
CA GLY A 129 12.18 -5.59 5.13
C GLY A 129 12.10 -4.34 6.01
N VAL A 130 11.03 -3.55 5.91
CA VAL A 130 10.85 -2.34 6.73
C VAL A 130 10.33 -2.72 8.10
N ALA A 131 11.21 -2.69 9.10
CA ALA A 131 10.87 -2.82 10.50
C ALA A 131 10.70 -1.44 11.15
#